data_b7df35421588e2de9636abfb789a7742
#
_entry.id   b7df35421588e2de9636abfb789a7742
#
_cell.length_a   1.000
_cell.length_b   1.000
_cell.length_c   1.000
_cell.angle_alpha   90.00
_cell.angle_beta   90.00
_cell.angle_gamma   90.00
#
_symmetry.space_group_name_H-M   'P 1'
#
loop_
_entity.id
_entity.type
_entity.pdbx_description
1 polymer ?
#
loop_
_entity_poly.entity_id
_entity_poly.type
_entity_poly.pdbx_seq_one_letter_code
_entity_poly.pdbx_strand_id
1 'polypeptide(L)'
;PGEAVAPDFERFVRLFLAGQAECGSWFDHNLAWFAASRADPSRVLFLQYETMFADPTAAVRRIAAFVGLDEHDDALVARTVAGSSMETMRKGAGAINVRAGGSGKWRKMIKPGSELDQLFNETYLQQMEGSGLVFDFGEGVFM
;
A
#
# COMPACT_ATOMS: atom_id res chain seq x y z
N PRO A 1 -28.70 8.92 7.30
CA PRO A 1 -28.24 10.12 6.66
C PRO A 1 -26.73 10.02 6.52
N GLY A 2 -26.25 9.70 5.30
CA GLY A 2 -24.82 9.58 5.04
C GLY A 2 -24.19 10.97 5.10
N GLU A 3 -23.15 11.10 5.89
CA GLU A 3 -22.31 12.28 5.96
C GLU A 3 -21.80 12.59 4.55
N ALA A 4 -22.11 13.77 4.03
CA ALA A 4 -21.60 14.19 2.72
C ALA A 4 -20.07 14.23 2.79
N VAL A 5 -19.41 13.65 1.81
CA VAL A 5 -17.96 13.73 1.68
C VAL A 5 -17.57 15.21 1.63
N ALA A 6 -16.60 15.62 2.46
CA ALA A 6 -16.15 17.01 2.47
C ALA A 6 -15.68 17.38 1.04
N PRO A 7 -16.07 18.54 0.52
CA PRO A 7 -15.73 18.98 -0.85
C PRO A 7 -14.21 18.91 -1.13
N ASP A 8 -13.41 19.19 -0.13
CA ASP A 8 -11.94 19.12 -0.21
C ASP A 8 -11.42 17.71 -0.42
N PHE A 9 -12.09 16.69 0.16
CA PHE A 9 -11.69 15.28 -0.02
C PHE A 9 -12.03 14.79 -1.42
N GLU A 10 -13.20 15.12 -1.96
CA GLU A 10 -13.56 14.77 -3.33
C GLU A 10 -12.58 15.39 -4.35
N ARG A 11 -12.28 16.68 -4.16
CA ARG A 11 -11.29 17.37 -4.99
C ARG A 11 -9.92 16.68 -4.91
N PHE A 12 -9.49 16.31 -3.71
CA PHE A 12 -8.24 15.58 -3.52
C PHE A 12 -8.24 14.25 -4.29
N VAL A 13 -9.31 13.45 -4.20
CA VAL A 13 -9.40 12.17 -4.92
C VAL A 13 -9.33 12.38 -6.43
N ARG A 14 -10.02 13.38 -6.97
CA ARG A 14 -9.96 13.69 -8.41
C ARG A 14 -8.55 14.10 -8.86
N LEU A 15 -7.86 14.92 -8.08
CA LEU A 15 -6.46 15.30 -8.35
C LEU A 15 -5.51 14.09 -8.24
N PHE A 16 -5.72 13.23 -7.26
CA PHE A 16 -4.94 12.00 -7.08
C PHE A 16 -5.09 11.06 -8.28
N LEU A 17 -6.33 10.81 -8.71
CA LEU A 17 -6.61 9.96 -9.86
C LEU A 17 -6.05 10.52 -11.17
N ALA A 18 -6.03 11.84 -11.30
CA ALA A 18 -5.44 12.55 -12.43
C ALA A 18 -3.90 12.62 -12.39
N GLY A 19 -3.25 12.10 -11.33
CA GLY A 19 -1.79 12.20 -11.16
C GLY A 19 -1.30 13.62 -10.86
N GLN A 20 -2.18 14.50 -10.39
CA GLN A 20 -1.89 15.91 -10.08
C GLN A 20 -1.74 16.17 -8.57
N ALA A 21 -1.72 15.11 -7.75
CA ALA A 21 -1.36 15.22 -6.34
C ALA A 21 0.15 15.43 -6.17
N GLU A 22 0.55 15.83 -4.95
CA GLU A 22 1.92 16.30 -4.62
C GLU A 22 3.05 15.38 -5.12
N CYS A 23 2.86 14.07 -5.14
CA CYS A 23 3.88 13.11 -5.55
C CYS A 23 3.67 12.58 -7.00
N GLY A 24 2.81 13.21 -7.78
CA GLY A 24 2.49 12.77 -9.13
C GLY A 24 1.55 11.55 -9.16
N SER A 25 1.60 10.80 -10.27
CA SER A 25 0.72 9.64 -10.48
C SER A 25 1.15 8.45 -9.62
N TRP A 26 0.25 8.02 -8.73
CA TRP A 26 0.43 6.79 -7.97
C TRP A 26 0.50 5.55 -8.88
N PHE A 27 -0.26 5.56 -9.97
CA PHE A 27 -0.27 4.46 -10.94
C PHE A 27 1.08 4.33 -11.63
N ASP A 28 1.57 5.42 -12.23
CA ASP A 28 2.86 5.42 -12.94
C ASP A 28 4.00 5.00 -12.02
N HIS A 29 4.01 5.50 -10.79
CA HIS A 29 5.02 5.15 -9.79
C HIS A 29 5.03 3.65 -9.51
N ASN A 30 3.87 3.06 -9.19
CA ASN A 30 3.80 1.64 -8.85
C ASN A 30 4.10 0.75 -10.06
N LEU A 31 3.56 1.08 -11.23
CA LEU A 31 3.80 0.32 -12.46
C LEU A 31 5.28 0.35 -12.87
N ALA A 32 5.94 1.52 -12.77
CA ALA A 32 7.36 1.64 -13.09
C ALA A 32 8.24 0.80 -12.15
N TRP A 33 8.01 0.85 -10.84
CA TRP A 33 8.76 0.05 -9.89
C TRP A 33 8.46 -1.45 -9.99
N PHE A 34 7.22 -1.83 -10.27
CA PHE A 34 6.86 -3.21 -10.51
C PHE A 34 7.54 -3.75 -11.76
N ALA A 35 7.55 -3.00 -12.85
CA ALA A 35 8.26 -3.36 -14.08
C ALA A 35 9.77 -3.48 -13.83
N ALA A 36 10.37 -2.52 -13.11
CA ALA A 36 11.79 -2.55 -12.74
C ALA A 36 12.15 -3.78 -11.92
N SER A 37 11.31 -4.17 -10.95
CA SER A 37 11.54 -5.36 -10.11
C SER A 37 11.48 -6.66 -10.92
N ARG A 38 10.71 -6.70 -11.98
CA ARG A 38 10.65 -7.85 -12.89
C ARG A 38 11.82 -7.89 -13.87
N ALA A 39 12.30 -6.74 -14.28
CA ALA A 39 13.43 -6.62 -15.19
C ALA A 39 14.77 -6.95 -14.48
N ASP A 40 14.91 -6.52 -13.24
CA ASP A 40 16.13 -6.76 -12.45
C ASP A 40 15.79 -7.06 -10.99
N PRO A 41 15.36 -8.29 -10.66
CA PRO A 41 14.98 -8.69 -9.31
C PRO A 41 16.16 -8.72 -8.33
N SER A 42 17.40 -8.65 -8.83
CA SER A 42 18.59 -8.60 -7.98
C SER A 42 18.83 -7.19 -7.41
N ARG A 43 18.32 -6.16 -8.05
CA ARG A 43 18.52 -4.75 -7.66
C ARG A 43 17.25 -4.07 -7.16
N VAL A 44 16.09 -4.61 -7.46
CA VAL A 44 14.80 -4.02 -7.08
C VAL A 44 13.91 -5.09 -6.45
N LEU A 45 13.59 -4.90 -5.17
CA LEU A 45 12.61 -5.71 -4.45
C LEU A 45 11.30 -4.93 -4.35
N PHE A 46 10.26 -5.40 -5.03
CA PHE A 46 8.92 -4.83 -4.91
C PHE A 46 8.12 -5.59 -3.86
N LEU A 47 7.63 -4.86 -2.85
CA LEU A 47 6.82 -5.41 -1.76
C LEU A 47 5.55 -4.60 -1.60
N GLN A 48 4.42 -5.28 -1.50
CA GLN A 48 3.13 -4.65 -1.21
C GLN A 48 2.90 -4.62 0.30
N TYR A 49 2.43 -3.49 0.81
CA TYR A 49 2.16 -3.31 2.24
C TYR A 49 1.19 -4.37 2.78
N GLU A 50 0.14 -4.67 2.03
CA GLU A 50 -0.89 -5.63 2.40
C GLU A 50 -0.31 -7.03 2.58
N THR A 51 0.54 -7.45 1.65
CA THR A 51 1.24 -8.75 1.74
C THR A 51 2.21 -8.80 2.93
N MET A 52 2.95 -7.69 3.14
CA MET A 52 3.86 -7.60 4.30
C MET A 52 3.10 -7.61 5.62
N PHE A 53 1.91 -7.01 5.66
CA PHE A 53 1.07 -6.98 6.85
C PHE A 53 0.43 -8.34 7.14
N ALA A 54 0.03 -9.07 6.10
CA ALA A 54 -0.57 -10.40 6.21
C ALA A 54 0.44 -11.44 6.73
N ASP A 55 1.69 -11.39 6.25
CA ASP A 55 2.78 -12.26 6.70
C ASP A 55 4.09 -11.48 6.88
N PRO A 56 4.26 -10.83 8.05
CA PRO A 56 5.47 -10.07 8.34
C PRO A 56 6.72 -10.95 8.40
N THR A 57 6.60 -12.22 8.78
CA THR A 57 7.71 -13.16 8.84
C THR A 57 8.27 -13.45 7.45
N ALA A 58 7.41 -13.80 6.51
CA ALA A 58 7.81 -14.01 5.12
C ALA A 58 8.39 -12.73 4.50
N ALA A 59 7.80 -11.57 4.80
CA ALA A 59 8.32 -10.29 4.31
C ALA A 59 9.73 -10.00 4.81
N VAL A 60 10.01 -10.20 6.11
CA VAL A 60 11.35 -10.01 6.70
C VAL A 60 12.35 -10.98 6.08
N ARG A 61 11.99 -12.24 5.86
CA ARG A 61 12.88 -13.21 5.20
C ARG A 61 13.21 -12.78 3.77
N ARG A 62 12.22 -12.33 2.99
CA ARG A 62 12.45 -11.83 1.64
C ARG A 62 13.37 -10.61 1.61
N ILE A 63 13.21 -9.70 2.56
CA ILE A 63 14.09 -8.52 2.69
C ILE A 63 15.50 -8.97 3.07
N ALA A 64 15.66 -9.87 4.06
CA ALA A 64 16.95 -10.39 4.49
C ALA A 64 17.71 -11.04 3.33
N ALA A 65 17.07 -11.94 2.58
CA ALA A 65 17.64 -12.55 1.39
C ALA A 65 18.08 -11.51 0.36
N PHE A 66 17.22 -10.51 0.10
CA PHE A 66 17.51 -9.48 -0.89
C PHE A 66 18.74 -8.62 -0.52
N VAL A 67 18.95 -8.30 0.76
CA VAL A 67 20.08 -7.50 1.22
C VAL A 67 21.31 -8.36 1.59
N GLY A 68 21.26 -9.68 1.34
CA GLY A 68 22.39 -10.59 1.59
C GLY A 68 22.58 -10.98 3.06
N LEU A 69 21.54 -10.88 3.89
CA LEU A 69 21.52 -11.40 5.26
C LEU A 69 21.02 -12.84 5.27
N ASP A 70 21.32 -13.58 6.36
CA ASP A 70 20.80 -14.93 6.55
C ASP A 70 19.29 -14.90 6.80
N GLU A 71 18.52 -15.27 5.81
CA GLU A 71 17.05 -15.37 5.87
C GLU A 71 16.53 -16.49 6.77
N HIS A 72 17.39 -17.45 7.11
CA HIS A 72 17.10 -18.59 7.97
C HIS A 72 17.48 -18.34 9.44
N ASP A 73 18.05 -17.17 9.77
CA ASP A 73 18.25 -16.79 11.16
C ASP A 73 16.91 -16.44 11.83
N ASP A 74 16.27 -17.46 12.42
CA ASP A 74 14.97 -17.31 13.09
C ASP A 74 14.98 -16.28 14.22
N ALA A 75 16.11 -16.13 14.91
CA ALA A 75 16.23 -15.16 16.01
C ALA A 75 16.26 -13.72 15.46
N LEU A 76 16.97 -13.49 14.35
CA LEU A 76 16.98 -12.21 13.66
C LEU A 76 15.58 -11.87 13.14
N VAL A 77 14.93 -12.81 12.45
CA VAL A 77 13.60 -12.62 11.88
C VAL A 77 12.58 -12.29 12.96
N ALA A 78 12.52 -13.09 14.03
CA ALA A 78 11.58 -12.89 15.14
C ALA A 78 11.78 -11.52 15.82
N ARG A 79 13.04 -11.12 16.07
CA ARG A 79 13.37 -9.84 16.65
C ARG A 79 12.97 -8.67 15.75
N THR A 80 13.17 -8.79 14.45
CA THR A 80 12.81 -7.77 13.46
C THR A 80 11.30 -7.61 13.38
N VAL A 81 10.54 -8.70 13.31
CA VAL A 81 9.07 -8.70 13.29
C VAL A 81 8.52 -8.04 14.57
N ALA A 82 9.03 -8.44 15.75
CA ALA A 82 8.59 -7.87 17.01
C ALA A 82 8.91 -6.37 17.11
N GLY A 83 10.12 -5.95 16.65
CA GLY A 83 10.54 -4.55 16.61
C GLY A 83 9.73 -3.68 15.65
N SER A 84 9.24 -4.26 14.56
CA SER A 84 8.44 -3.58 13.53
C SER A 84 6.94 -3.56 13.86
N SER A 85 6.51 -4.15 14.97
CA SER A 85 5.10 -4.17 15.33
C SER A 85 4.58 -2.76 15.63
N MET A 86 3.29 -2.50 15.28
CA MET A 86 2.63 -1.22 15.57
C MET A 86 2.70 -0.85 17.05
N GLU A 87 2.62 -1.85 17.93
CA GLU A 87 2.72 -1.64 19.38
C GLU A 87 4.12 -1.14 19.78
N THR A 88 5.16 -1.78 19.27
CA THR A 88 6.55 -1.39 19.54
C THR A 88 6.86 -0.02 18.95
N MET A 89 6.44 0.25 17.71
CA MET A 89 6.66 1.55 17.06
C MET A 89 5.96 2.70 17.79
N ARG A 90 4.77 2.47 18.35
CA ARG A 90 4.05 3.50 19.15
C ARG A 90 4.76 3.84 20.47
N LYS A 91 5.51 2.92 21.02
CA LYS A 91 6.28 3.12 22.28
C LYS A 91 7.65 3.76 22.04
N GLY A 92 8.14 3.76 20.80
CA GLY A 92 9.47 4.24 20.44
C GLY A 92 9.50 5.70 19.98
N ALA A 93 10.70 6.17 19.63
CA ALA A 93 10.93 7.53 19.12
C ALA A 93 10.18 7.87 17.82
N GLY A 94 9.70 6.84 17.09
CA GLY A 94 8.88 6.98 15.89
C GLY A 94 7.39 7.18 16.15
N ALA A 95 6.94 7.28 17.41
CA ALA A 95 5.52 7.37 17.78
C ALA A 95 4.76 8.52 17.09
N ILE A 96 5.45 9.61 16.75
CA ILE A 96 4.88 10.79 16.06
C ILE A 96 4.37 10.42 14.67
N ASN A 97 4.98 9.44 14.00
CA ASN A 97 4.65 9.05 12.64
C ASN A 97 3.65 7.88 12.57
N VAL A 98 3.33 7.27 13.72
CA VAL A 98 2.41 6.14 13.78
C VAL A 98 0.98 6.65 13.97
N ARG A 99 0.27 6.83 12.87
CA ARG A 99 -1.14 7.22 12.88
C ARG A 99 -2.02 6.02 13.25
N ALA A 100 -3.14 6.31 13.94
CA ALA A 100 -4.20 5.34 14.13
C ALA A 100 -4.88 5.11 12.77
N GLY A 101 -4.39 4.17 12.01
CA GLY A 101 -4.86 3.85 10.68
C GLY A 101 -4.60 2.37 10.39
N GLY A 102 -5.19 1.89 9.33
CA GLY A 102 -4.94 0.56 8.77
C GLY A 102 -5.13 0.65 7.28
N SER A 103 -4.66 -0.35 6.55
CA SER A 103 -4.91 -0.49 5.13
C SER A 103 -6.41 -0.35 4.83
N GLY A 104 -6.75 0.36 3.77
CA GLY A 104 -8.14 0.50 3.31
C GLY A 104 -9.06 1.44 4.11
N LYS A 105 -8.60 2.11 5.18
CA LYS A 105 -9.46 3.05 5.92
C LYS A 105 -9.95 4.24 5.09
N TRP A 106 -9.18 4.70 4.14
CA TRP A 106 -9.57 5.75 3.19
C TRP A 106 -10.82 5.36 2.39
N ARG A 107 -11.02 4.06 2.15
CA ARG A 107 -12.18 3.52 1.44
C ARG A 107 -13.50 3.86 2.15
N LYS A 108 -13.49 3.94 3.47
CA LYS A 108 -14.68 4.33 4.25
C LYS A 108 -15.08 5.79 4.06
N MET A 109 -14.18 6.60 3.50
CA MET A 109 -14.44 8.01 3.16
C MET A 109 -15.14 8.16 1.80
N ILE A 110 -15.12 7.13 0.97
CA ILE A 110 -15.83 7.09 -0.32
C ILE A 110 -17.09 6.25 -0.11
N LYS A 111 -18.26 6.83 -0.36
CA LYS A 111 -19.52 6.11 -0.23
C LYS A 111 -19.64 5.07 -1.36
N PRO A 112 -19.82 3.78 -1.06
CA PRO A 112 -20.02 2.76 -2.08
C PRO A 112 -21.17 3.11 -3.03
N GLY A 113 -20.96 2.93 -4.33
CA GLY A 113 -21.93 3.23 -5.38
C GLY A 113 -22.10 4.72 -5.68
N SER A 114 -21.33 5.62 -5.05
CA SER A 114 -21.32 7.04 -5.40
C SER A 114 -20.57 7.26 -6.72
N GLU A 115 -20.77 8.45 -7.32
CA GLU A 115 -20.04 8.88 -8.52
C GLU A 115 -18.51 8.84 -8.31
N LEU A 116 -18.06 9.25 -7.11
CA LEU A 116 -16.64 9.21 -6.75
C LEU A 116 -16.11 7.78 -6.64
N ASP A 117 -16.92 6.85 -6.14
CA ASP A 117 -16.59 5.42 -6.08
C ASP A 117 -16.47 4.80 -7.48
N GLN A 118 -17.41 5.11 -8.36
CA GLN A 118 -17.38 4.66 -9.75
C GLN A 118 -16.14 5.21 -10.46
N LEU A 119 -15.89 6.52 -10.35
CA LEU A 119 -14.73 7.17 -10.95
C LEU A 119 -13.41 6.52 -10.47
N PHE A 120 -13.31 6.25 -9.15
CA PHE A 120 -12.12 5.60 -8.59
C PHE A 120 -11.92 4.20 -9.18
N ASN A 121 -12.97 3.39 -9.18
CA ASN A 121 -12.92 2.02 -9.67
C ASN A 121 -12.59 1.97 -11.18
N GLU A 122 -13.26 2.77 -11.99
CA GLU A 122 -13.01 2.84 -13.44
C GLU A 122 -11.57 3.27 -13.74
N THR A 123 -11.09 4.32 -13.07
CA THR A 123 -9.72 4.81 -13.24
C THR A 123 -8.71 3.74 -12.83
N TYR A 124 -8.93 3.08 -11.68
CA TYR A 124 -8.03 2.02 -11.22
C TYR A 124 -7.97 0.87 -12.22
N LEU A 125 -9.12 0.35 -12.65
CA LEU A 125 -9.18 -0.75 -13.61
C LEU A 125 -8.49 -0.38 -14.92
N GLN A 126 -8.75 0.83 -15.46
CA GLN A 126 -8.13 1.30 -16.68
C GLN A 126 -6.60 1.44 -16.56
N GLN A 127 -6.13 2.03 -15.47
CA GLN A 127 -4.68 2.28 -15.28
C GLN A 127 -3.90 1.00 -14.97
N MET A 128 -4.53 0.03 -14.33
CA MET A 128 -3.89 -1.22 -13.94
C MET A 128 -4.07 -2.36 -14.95
N GLU A 129 -4.87 -2.14 -16.00
CA GLU A 129 -5.16 -3.15 -17.03
C GLU A 129 -3.87 -3.70 -17.65
N GLY A 130 -3.79 -5.03 -17.75
CA GLY A 130 -2.65 -5.73 -18.38
C GLY A 130 -1.34 -5.68 -17.61
N SER A 131 -1.25 -4.97 -16.49
CA SER A 131 0.00 -4.83 -15.71
C SER A 131 0.41 -6.11 -14.99
N GLY A 132 -0.57 -6.95 -14.61
CA GLY A 132 -0.38 -8.10 -13.73
C GLY A 132 -0.10 -7.72 -12.26
N LEU A 133 -0.12 -6.43 -11.92
CA LEU A 133 -0.01 -5.93 -10.56
C LEU A 133 -1.41 -5.78 -9.95
N VAL A 134 -1.67 -6.54 -8.90
CA VAL A 134 -2.94 -6.52 -8.18
C VAL A 134 -2.68 -6.11 -6.74
N PHE A 135 -3.46 -5.16 -6.23
CA PHE A 135 -3.44 -4.78 -4.83
C PHE A 135 -4.67 -5.36 -4.12
N ASP A 136 -4.46 -5.97 -2.96
CA ASP A 136 -5.53 -6.43 -2.09
C ASP A 136 -5.85 -5.35 -1.05
N PHE A 137 -6.89 -4.58 -1.29
CA PHE A 137 -7.36 -3.56 -0.35
C PHE A 137 -8.43 -4.07 0.62
N GLY A 138 -8.66 -5.37 0.67
CA GLY A 138 -9.71 -6.03 1.47
C GLY A 138 -11.02 -6.24 0.71
N GLU A 139 -11.98 -6.93 1.33
CA GLU A 139 -13.25 -7.27 0.72
C GLU A 139 -14.04 -6.04 0.25
N GLY A 140 -14.61 -6.12 -0.93
CA GLY A 140 -15.49 -5.09 -1.51
C GLY A 140 -14.77 -3.98 -2.28
N VAL A 141 -13.49 -4.15 -2.60
CA VAL A 141 -12.73 -3.25 -3.46
C VAL A 141 -12.64 -3.87 -4.85
N PHE A 142 -13.15 -3.18 -5.85
CA PHE A 142 -13.13 -3.60 -7.27
C PHE A 142 -14.02 -4.83 -7.59
N MET A 143 -15.33 -4.72 -7.32
CA MET A 143 -16.33 -5.56 -8.00
C MET A 143 -17.16 -4.70 -8.95
#